data_a51a4e10c7aae6edad7e8288751b0868
#
_entry.id   a51a4e10c7aae6edad7e8288751b0868
#
_cell.length_a   1.000
_cell.length_b   1.000
_cell.length_c   1.000
_cell.angle_alpha   90.00
_cell.angle_beta   90.00
_cell.angle_gamma   90.00
#
_symmetry.space_group_name_H-M   'P 1'
#
loop_
_entity.id
_entity.type
_entity.pdbx_description
1 polymer ?
#
loop_
_entity_poly.entity_id
_entity_poly.type
_entity_poly.pdbx_seq_one_letter_code
_entity_poly.pdbx_strand_id
1 'polypeptide(L)' 'MTESTMTAKEVLQELIANFNKSTEDAEVRRKAASAKNENYKIEYSAGEKNAYEDAAKQLTKALDKV' A
#
# COMPACT_ATOMS: atom_id res chain seq x y z
N MET A 1 -19.92 17.61 13.91
CA MET A 1 -19.74 17.15 13.46
C MET A 1 -19.90 16.52 12.87
N THR A 2 -19.99 16.49 12.39
CA THR A 2 -20.24 15.74 11.73
C THR A 2 -19.74 14.91 11.61
N GLU A 3 -19.74 14.68 11.77
CA GLU A 3 -19.35 13.64 11.78
C GLU A 3 -19.14 12.88 10.76
N SER A 4 -18.20 12.17 10.73
CA SER A 4 -17.95 11.34 9.61
C SER A 4 -19.10 10.40 9.38
N THR A 5 -19.55 10.36 8.14
CA THR A 5 -20.63 9.45 7.78
C THR A 5 -20.13 8.38 6.81
N MET A 6 -18.81 8.15 6.82
CA MET A 6 -18.23 7.13 5.94
C MET A 6 -18.73 5.74 6.32
N THR A 7 -19.16 4.99 5.32
CA THR A 7 -19.52 3.59 5.50
C THR A 7 -18.27 2.72 5.62
N ALA A 8 -18.43 1.48 6.11
CA ALA A 8 -17.33 0.53 6.14
C ALA A 8 -16.71 0.34 4.77
N LYS A 9 -17.53 0.29 3.73
CA LYS A 9 -17.08 0.17 2.34
C LYS A 9 -16.18 1.33 1.94
N GLU A 10 -16.59 2.55 2.25
CA GLU A 10 -15.80 3.74 1.93
C GLU A 10 -14.47 3.77 2.66
N VAL A 11 -14.46 3.39 3.93
CA VAL A 11 -13.23 3.31 4.73
C VAL A 11 -12.26 2.30 4.10
N LEU A 12 -12.76 1.13 3.72
CA LEU A 12 -11.94 0.09 3.08
C LEU A 12 -11.39 0.57 1.75
N GLN A 13 -12.20 1.24 0.94
CA GLN A 13 -11.75 1.78 -0.35
C GLN A 13 -10.64 2.80 -0.16
N GLU A 14 -10.75 3.66 0.84
CA GLU A 14 -9.73 4.65 1.15
C GLU A 14 -8.43 3.99 1.61
N LEU A 15 -8.51 2.98 2.46
CA LEU A 15 -7.34 2.23 2.92
C LEU A 15 -6.64 1.52 1.76
N ILE A 16 -7.40 0.91 0.87
CA ILE A 16 -6.86 0.25 -0.32
C ILE A 16 -6.10 1.26 -1.18
N ALA A 17 -6.69 2.42 -1.42
CA ALA A 17 -6.03 3.47 -2.20
C ALA A 17 -4.73 3.92 -1.54
N ASN A 18 -4.72 4.07 -0.21
CA ASN A 18 -3.53 4.47 0.53
C ASN A 18 -2.43 3.41 0.44
N PHE A 19 -2.77 2.13 0.57
CA PHE A 19 -1.79 1.06 0.45
C PHE A 19 -1.26 0.93 -0.98
N ASN A 20 -2.10 1.15 -1.98
CA ASN A 20 -1.66 1.14 -3.38
C ASN A 20 -0.66 2.27 -3.63
N LYS A 21 -0.91 3.45 -3.07
CA LYS A 21 0.03 4.57 -3.17
C LYS A 21 1.34 4.25 -2.47
N SER A 22 1.28 3.66 -1.28
CA SER A 22 2.47 3.25 -0.55
C SER A 22 3.28 2.22 -1.34
N THR A 23 2.60 1.31 -2.04
CA THR A 23 3.25 0.33 -2.91
C THR A 23 4.01 1.03 -4.04
N GLU A 24 3.39 2.01 -4.68
CA GLU A 24 4.04 2.78 -5.74
C GLU A 24 5.25 3.55 -5.22
N ASP A 25 5.12 4.17 -4.06
CA ASP A 25 6.23 4.91 -3.44
C ASP A 25 7.39 3.98 -3.10
N ALA A 26 7.11 2.78 -2.59
CA ALA A 26 8.14 1.78 -2.30
C ALA A 26 8.84 1.33 -3.59
N GLU A 27 8.09 1.17 -4.69
CA GLU A 27 8.67 0.80 -5.98
C GLU A 27 9.59 1.88 -6.51
N VAL A 28 9.22 3.14 -6.37
CA VAL A 28 10.06 4.27 -6.77
C VAL A 28 11.37 4.25 -5.97
N ARG A 29 11.29 4.03 -4.66
CA ARG A 29 12.48 3.95 -3.81
C ARG A 29 13.37 2.77 -4.21
N ARG A 30 12.77 1.63 -4.53
CA ARG A 30 13.50 0.44 -4.98
C ARG A 30 14.28 0.72 -6.26
N LYS A 31 13.65 1.37 -7.23
CA LYS A 31 14.29 1.71 -8.50
C LYS A 31 15.43 2.70 -8.30
N ALA A 32 15.23 3.69 -7.44
CA ALA A 32 16.28 4.66 -7.12
C ALA A 32 17.47 3.98 -6.45
N ALA A 33 17.23 3.06 -5.53
CA ALA A 33 18.28 2.32 -4.84
C ALA A 33 19.01 1.38 -5.82
N SER A 34 18.28 0.75 -6.74
CA SER A 34 18.87 -0.11 -7.76
C SER A 34 19.83 0.67 -8.66
N ALA A 35 19.44 1.89 -9.06
CA ALA A 35 20.29 2.73 -9.89
C ALA A 35 21.61 3.11 -9.19
N LYS A 36 21.62 3.10 -7.87
CA LYS A 36 22.79 3.44 -7.06
C LYS A 36 23.51 2.20 -6.49
N ASN A 37 23.05 1.00 -6.83
CA ASN A 37 23.60 -0.26 -6.32
C ASN A 37 23.54 -0.34 -4.78
N GLU A 38 22.52 0.19 -4.17
CA GLU A 38 22.32 0.15 -2.73
C GLU A 38 21.50 -1.09 -2.35
N ASN A 39 22.15 -2.25 -2.35
CA ASN A 39 21.48 -3.56 -2.15
C ASN A 39 20.57 -3.62 -0.92
N TYR A 40 21.03 -3.08 0.20
CA TYR A 40 20.24 -3.07 1.42
C TYR A 40 18.90 -2.33 1.22
N LYS A 41 18.96 -1.17 0.58
CA LYS A 41 17.74 -0.37 0.32
C LYS A 41 16.85 -1.03 -0.71
N ILE A 42 17.43 -1.74 -1.67
CA ILE A 42 16.66 -2.51 -2.66
C ILE A 42 15.82 -3.56 -1.94
N GLU A 43 16.44 -4.36 -1.07
CA GLU A 43 15.76 -5.42 -0.35
C GLU A 43 14.70 -4.87 0.60
N TYR A 44 15.01 -3.80 1.31
CA TYR A 44 14.06 -3.15 2.22
C TYR A 44 12.84 -2.64 1.47
N SER A 45 13.05 -1.93 0.38
CA SER A 45 11.95 -1.36 -0.42
C SER A 45 11.11 -2.45 -1.08
N ALA A 46 11.74 -3.55 -1.52
CA ALA A 46 11.02 -4.68 -2.08
C ALA A 46 10.13 -5.34 -1.03
N GLY A 47 10.63 -5.48 0.20
CA GLY A 47 9.86 -6.02 1.32
C GLY A 47 8.66 -5.12 1.65
N GLU A 48 8.86 -3.80 1.69
CA GLU A 48 7.78 -2.86 1.91
C GLU A 48 6.71 -2.96 0.82
N LYS A 49 7.14 -3.01 -0.42
CA LYS A 49 6.22 -3.14 -1.56
C LYS A 49 5.36 -4.39 -1.41
N ASN A 50 5.99 -5.53 -1.11
CA ASN A 50 5.27 -6.79 -0.95
C ASN A 50 4.28 -6.74 0.20
N ALA A 51 4.66 -6.13 1.32
CA ALA A 51 3.79 -5.99 2.49
C ALA A 51 2.57 -5.11 2.16
N TYR A 52 2.77 -4.00 1.47
CA TYR A 52 1.68 -3.12 1.10
C TYR A 52 0.75 -3.76 0.08
N GLU A 53 1.29 -4.49 -0.89
CA GLU A 53 0.49 -5.22 -1.87
C GLU A 53 -0.39 -6.27 -1.18
N ASP A 54 0.18 -7.02 -0.24
CA ASP A 54 -0.56 -8.03 0.51
C ASP A 54 -1.67 -7.39 1.35
N ALA A 55 -1.38 -6.28 2.02
CA ALA A 55 -2.37 -5.54 2.79
C ALA A 55 -3.52 -5.08 1.90
N ALA A 56 -3.23 -4.54 0.73
CA ALA A 56 -4.25 -4.11 -0.22
C ALA A 56 -5.11 -5.28 -0.68
N LYS A 57 -4.51 -6.44 -0.92
CA LYS A 57 -5.25 -7.66 -1.29
C LYS A 57 -6.20 -8.10 -0.19
N GLN A 58 -5.75 -8.09 1.07
CA GLN A 58 -6.59 -8.47 2.20
C GLN A 58 -7.77 -7.52 2.35
N LEU A 59 -7.53 -6.23 2.19
CA LEU A 59 -8.59 -5.23 2.26
C LEU A 59 -9.59 -5.37 1.11
N THR A 60 -9.10 -5.71 -0.08
CA THR A 60 -9.97 -5.95 -1.24
C THR A 60 -10.90 -7.14 -0.98
N LYS A 61 -10.39 -8.20 -0.37
CA LYS A 61 -11.22 -9.35 0.01
C LYS A 61 -12.27 -8.96 1.05
N ALA A 62 -11.90 -8.12 2.01
CA ALA A 62 -12.83 -7.63 3.02
C ALA A 62 -13.92 -6.76 2.38
N LEU A 63 -13.54 -5.95 1.37
CA LEU A 63 -14.48 -5.10 0.65
C LEU A 63 -15.57 -5.90 -0.03
N ASP A 64 -15.24 -7.07 -0.58
CA ASP A 64 -16.20 -7.93 -1.25
C ASP A 64 -17.27 -8.48 -0.30
N LYS A 65 -17.05 -8.37 1.01
CA LYS A 65 -17.97 -8.89 2.04
C LYS A 65 -18.88 -7.81 2.64
N VAL A 66 -18.77 -6.58 2.21
CA VAL A 66 -19.56 -5.48 2.79
C VAL A 66 -20.50 -4.80 1.80
#